data_1d1965b1add48525a3838e4c30f6d4d8
#
_entry.id   1d1965b1add48525a3838e4c30f6d4d8
#
_cell.length_a   1.000
_cell.length_b   1.000
_cell.length_c   1.000
_cell.angle_alpha   90.00
_cell.angle_beta   90.00
_cell.angle_gamma   90.00
#
_symmetry.space_group_name_H-M   'P 1'
#
loop_
_entity.id
_entity.type
_entity.pdbx_description
1 polymer ?
#
loop_
_entity_poly.entity_id
_entity_poly.type
_entity_poly.pdbx_seq_one_letter_code
_entity_poly.pdbx_strand_id
1 'polypeptide(L)'
;MASLASSLAGQGSHFTLSTTVSIPDPAYLEGRTLHVVYDLDPHVYADQYELAQRPGYSSVLWGTADLEKPVSAVDADGSVLLLTADASQLSLGQAANITLEVPLHARYGRPKAGASAHNATYSVSLKRPVGFFALDVNSVAEIPLTLRPYASLTGWPTSPLSLIPDIAANEPLDVVIPVGALDDLAWVDVGTAAVMLAMFFYLFHASIRTARRLSSRASTKTD
;
A
#
# COMPACT_ATOMS: atom_id res chain seq x y z
N MET A 1 -1.01 30.42 4.82
CA MET A 1 -1.16 29.59 3.64
C MET A 1 -0.94 28.14 4.07
N ALA A 2 -1.78 27.20 3.67
CA ALA A 2 -1.60 25.80 4.02
C ALA A 2 -0.32 25.24 3.35
N SER A 3 0.29 24.23 3.95
CA SER A 3 1.47 23.54 3.41
C SER A 3 1.37 22.04 3.63
N LEU A 4 2.04 21.28 2.79
CA LEU A 4 2.07 19.81 2.84
C LEU A 4 3.51 19.34 3.01
N ALA A 5 3.70 18.29 3.80
CA ALA A 5 4.96 17.58 3.91
C ALA A 5 4.69 16.08 3.99
N SER A 6 5.54 15.28 3.33
CA SER A 6 5.41 13.83 3.36
C SER A 6 6.73 13.17 3.74
N SER A 7 6.62 12.09 4.52
CA SER A 7 7.77 11.29 4.98
C SER A 7 7.43 9.81 4.96
N LEU A 8 8.45 8.97 4.80
CA LEU A 8 8.33 7.52 4.88
C LEU A 8 8.77 7.02 6.25
N ALA A 9 7.98 6.14 6.84
CA ALA A 9 8.31 5.40 8.05
C ALA A 9 8.36 3.90 7.75
N GLY A 10 9.42 3.22 8.17
CA GLY A 10 9.65 1.82 7.87
C GLY A 10 10.45 1.60 6.57
N GLN A 11 10.80 0.36 6.31
CA GLN A 11 11.54 -0.11 5.15
C GLN A 11 11.15 -1.57 4.84
N GLY A 12 11.51 -2.05 3.66
CA GLY A 12 11.24 -3.43 3.25
C GLY A 12 9.87 -3.60 2.61
N SER A 13 9.16 -4.66 2.98
CA SER A 13 7.89 -5.01 2.30
C SER A 13 6.68 -4.26 2.85
N HIS A 14 6.78 -3.64 4.03
CA HIS A 14 5.70 -2.88 4.68
C HIS A 14 6.25 -1.57 5.20
N PHE A 15 5.67 -0.47 4.80
CA PHE A 15 6.05 0.87 5.21
C PHE A 15 4.84 1.80 5.20
N THR A 16 4.95 2.94 5.86
CA THR A 16 3.86 3.92 5.94
C THR A 16 4.32 5.23 5.31
N LEU A 17 3.52 5.77 4.40
CA LEU A 17 3.68 7.11 3.87
C LEU A 17 2.80 8.06 4.70
N SER A 18 3.44 8.87 5.53
CA SER A 18 2.77 9.88 6.35
C SER A 18 2.78 11.22 5.62
N THR A 19 1.59 11.80 5.43
CA THR A 19 1.42 13.12 4.82
C THR A 19 0.77 14.06 5.83
N THR A 20 1.48 15.09 6.22
CA THR A 20 0.98 16.11 7.14
C THR A 20 0.63 17.38 6.39
N VAL A 21 -0.60 17.83 6.55
CA VAL A 21 -1.09 19.11 6.03
C VAL A 21 -1.22 20.09 7.20
N SER A 22 -0.43 21.15 7.16
CA SER A 22 -0.45 22.23 8.14
C SER A 22 -1.33 23.36 7.66
N ILE A 23 -2.34 23.74 8.45
CA ILE A 23 -3.33 24.77 8.14
C ILE A 23 -3.28 25.82 9.26
N PRO A 24 -2.51 26.90 9.10
CA PRO A 24 -2.32 27.90 10.14
C PRO A 24 -3.56 28.76 10.39
N ASP A 25 -4.42 28.94 9.38
CA ASP A 25 -5.64 29.71 9.47
C ASP A 25 -6.88 28.82 9.29
N PRO A 26 -7.67 28.62 10.34
CA PRO A 26 -8.86 27.77 10.28
C PRO A 26 -9.94 28.27 9.30
N ALA A 27 -10.00 29.56 9.01
CA ALA A 27 -10.91 30.10 8.01
C ALA A 27 -10.68 29.50 6.59
N TYR A 28 -9.50 28.92 6.38
CA TYR A 28 -9.19 28.22 5.14
C TYR A 28 -9.99 26.92 4.96
N LEU A 29 -10.59 26.39 6.02
CA LEU A 29 -11.38 25.15 6.00
C LEU A 29 -12.88 25.39 5.77
N GLU A 30 -13.36 26.63 5.90
CA GLU A 30 -14.77 26.92 5.73
C GLU A 30 -15.21 26.66 4.29
N GLY A 31 -16.21 25.78 4.11
CA GLY A 31 -16.75 25.38 2.81
C GLY A 31 -15.73 24.70 1.89
N ARG A 32 -14.70 24.07 2.45
CA ARG A 32 -13.66 23.37 1.69
C ARG A 32 -13.45 21.95 2.20
N THR A 33 -13.22 21.03 1.27
CA THR A 33 -12.85 19.65 1.57
C THR A 33 -11.38 19.43 1.22
N LEU A 34 -10.61 18.85 2.15
CA LEU A 34 -9.22 18.49 1.93
C LEU A 34 -9.11 17.14 1.23
N HIS A 35 -8.40 17.12 0.14
CA HIS A 35 -8.08 15.91 -0.62
C HIS A 35 -6.57 15.77 -0.80
N VAL A 36 -6.07 14.52 -0.81
CA VAL A 36 -4.69 14.19 -1.15
C VAL A 36 -4.68 13.04 -2.15
N VAL A 37 -4.01 13.23 -3.29
CA VAL A 37 -3.82 12.21 -4.33
C VAL A 37 -2.42 11.61 -4.19
N TYR A 38 -2.36 10.30 -4.22
CA TYR A 38 -1.15 9.50 -4.26
C TYR A 38 -1.11 8.74 -5.59
N ASP A 39 -0.07 8.95 -6.37
CA ASP A 39 0.22 8.21 -7.59
C ASP A 39 1.22 7.10 -7.21
N LEU A 40 0.71 5.89 -7.08
CA LEU A 40 1.45 4.73 -6.58
C LEU A 40 2.14 4.00 -7.73
N ASP A 41 3.45 3.86 -7.60
CA ASP A 41 4.29 3.06 -8.51
C ASP A 41 3.81 1.60 -8.54
N PRO A 42 3.90 0.89 -9.69
CA PRO A 42 3.49 -0.53 -9.79
C PRO A 42 4.22 -1.48 -8.82
N HIS A 43 5.35 -1.09 -8.25
CA HIS A 43 6.06 -1.88 -7.24
C HIS A 43 5.43 -1.83 -5.85
N VAL A 44 4.47 -0.93 -5.63
CA VAL A 44 3.79 -0.78 -4.35
C VAL A 44 2.27 -0.80 -4.53
N TYR A 45 1.57 -1.14 -3.47
CA TYR A 45 0.11 -1.06 -3.43
C TYR A 45 -0.39 -0.65 -2.05
N ALA A 46 -1.60 -0.10 -2.03
CA ALA A 46 -2.36 0.16 -0.81
C ALA A 46 -3.49 -0.86 -0.70
N ASP A 47 -3.66 -1.47 0.48
CA ASP A 47 -4.77 -2.37 0.73
C ASP A 47 -6.02 -1.55 1.09
N GLN A 48 -7.05 -1.63 0.26
CA GLN A 48 -8.31 -0.92 0.47
C GLN A 48 -9.02 -1.32 1.78
N TYR A 49 -8.86 -2.56 2.22
CA TYR A 49 -9.46 -3.05 3.47
C TYR A 49 -8.71 -2.52 4.69
N GLU A 50 -7.40 -2.39 4.62
CA GLU A 50 -6.60 -1.76 5.67
C GLU A 50 -6.88 -0.25 5.72
N LEU A 51 -6.98 0.43 4.57
CA LEU A 51 -7.34 1.85 4.49
C LEU A 51 -8.72 2.12 5.09
N ALA A 52 -9.70 1.25 4.83
CA ALA A 52 -11.05 1.39 5.36
C ALA A 52 -11.14 1.29 6.90
N GLN A 53 -10.12 0.71 7.54
CA GLN A 53 -10.03 0.62 9.01
C GLN A 53 -9.33 1.82 9.65
N ARG A 54 -8.71 2.70 8.85
CA ARG A 54 -8.03 3.87 9.35
C ARG A 54 -9.01 5.02 9.59
N PRO A 55 -8.98 5.65 10.78
CA PRO A 55 -9.80 6.81 11.07
C PRO A 55 -9.23 8.06 10.39
N GLY A 56 -10.06 9.06 10.21
CA GLY A 56 -9.64 10.41 9.82
C GLY A 56 -9.72 10.71 8.33
N TYR A 57 -10.01 9.71 7.49
CA TYR A 57 -10.22 9.91 6.07
C TYR A 57 -11.08 8.81 5.44
N SER A 58 -11.69 9.13 4.31
CA SER A 58 -12.22 8.15 3.36
C SER A 58 -11.24 7.98 2.19
N SER A 59 -11.24 6.80 1.57
CA SER A 59 -10.30 6.47 0.49
C SER A 59 -11.03 5.94 -0.74
N VAL A 60 -10.52 6.30 -1.93
CA VAL A 60 -10.92 5.72 -3.22
C VAL A 60 -9.65 5.31 -3.97
N LEU A 61 -9.62 4.07 -4.45
CA LEU A 61 -8.48 3.50 -5.16
C LEU A 61 -8.88 3.15 -6.60
N TRP A 62 -8.10 3.61 -7.56
CA TRP A 62 -8.20 3.23 -8.98
C TRP A 62 -6.96 2.49 -9.42
N GLY A 63 -7.12 1.55 -10.33
CA GLY A 63 -6.04 0.68 -10.81
C GLY A 63 -6.10 -0.70 -10.17
N THR A 64 -4.97 -1.38 -10.07
CA THR A 64 -4.90 -2.76 -9.60
C THR A 64 -4.97 -2.83 -8.07
N ALA A 65 -6.09 -3.35 -7.56
CA ALA A 65 -6.30 -3.65 -6.14
C ALA A 65 -5.91 -5.11 -5.77
N ASP A 66 -5.41 -5.90 -6.72
CA ASP A 66 -5.01 -7.28 -6.48
C ASP A 66 -3.70 -7.32 -5.67
N LEU A 67 -3.78 -7.85 -4.48
CA LEU A 67 -2.69 -7.87 -3.50
C LEU A 67 -1.61 -8.91 -3.82
N GLU A 68 -1.99 -9.99 -4.51
CA GLU A 68 -1.12 -11.16 -4.74
C GLU A 68 -0.29 -11.05 -6.04
N LYS A 69 -0.67 -10.14 -6.95
CA LYS A 69 0.05 -9.99 -8.22
C LYS A 69 1.47 -9.48 -8.03
N PRO A 70 2.48 -10.16 -8.61
CA PRO A 70 3.83 -9.64 -8.66
C PRO A 70 3.92 -8.43 -9.61
N VAL A 71 4.99 -7.63 -9.50
CA VAL A 71 5.22 -6.46 -10.35
C VAL A 71 5.11 -6.77 -11.85
N SER A 72 5.54 -7.96 -12.28
CA SER A 72 5.48 -8.36 -13.68
C SER A 72 4.09 -8.64 -14.23
N ALA A 73 3.07 -8.69 -13.38
CA ALA A 73 1.69 -9.02 -13.73
C ALA A 73 0.70 -7.86 -13.50
N VAL A 74 1.20 -6.68 -13.14
CA VAL A 74 0.39 -5.46 -12.98
C VAL A 74 0.67 -4.46 -14.10
N ASP A 75 -0.26 -3.54 -14.31
CA ASP A 75 -0.12 -2.48 -15.31
C ASP A 75 1.04 -1.54 -14.95
N ALA A 76 1.76 -1.08 -15.98
CA ALA A 76 2.91 -0.20 -15.80
C ALA A 76 2.55 1.18 -15.23
N ASP A 77 1.30 1.59 -15.36
CA ASP A 77 0.82 2.89 -14.87
C ASP A 77 0.59 2.91 -13.34
N GLY A 78 0.66 1.73 -12.69
CA GLY A 78 0.45 1.64 -11.25
C GLY A 78 -1.00 1.85 -10.82
N SER A 79 -1.19 2.51 -9.67
CA SER A 79 -2.52 2.82 -9.15
C SER A 79 -2.59 4.23 -8.57
N VAL A 80 -3.80 4.79 -8.51
CA VAL A 80 -4.05 6.12 -7.96
C VAL A 80 -4.95 6.00 -6.74
N LEU A 81 -4.51 6.55 -5.61
CA LEU A 81 -5.26 6.61 -4.38
C LEU A 81 -5.64 8.06 -4.07
N LEU A 82 -6.92 8.30 -3.85
CA LEU A 82 -7.44 9.58 -3.35
C LEU A 82 -7.87 9.40 -1.90
N LEU A 83 -7.34 10.22 -1.01
CA LEU A 83 -7.83 10.37 0.35
C LEU A 83 -8.62 11.67 0.48
N THR A 84 -9.74 11.59 1.19
CA THR A 84 -10.57 12.73 1.58
C THR A 84 -10.60 12.80 3.09
N ALA A 85 -10.07 13.88 3.66
CA ALA A 85 -10.02 14.03 5.11
C ALA A 85 -11.42 14.22 5.70
N ASP A 86 -11.67 13.57 6.84
CA ASP A 86 -12.94 13.73 7.55
C ASP A 86 -13.05 15.14 8.16
N ALA A 87 -14.21 15.77 7.96
CA ALA A 87 -14.49 17.07 8.53
C ALA A 87 -14.39 17.12 10.06
N SER A 88 -14.59 15.98 10.74
CA SER A 88 -14.43 15.84 12.20
C SER A 88 -13.00 16.04 12.70
N GLN A 89 -12.00 15.82 11.85
CA GLN A 89 -10.59 16.09 12.13
C GLN A 89 -10.26 17.59 12.05
N LEU A 90 -11.15 18.35 11.44
CA LEU A 90 -11.01 19.78 11.19
C LEU A 90 -11.65 20.53 12.36
N SER A 91 -10.91 20.77 13.45
CA SER A 91 -11.41 21.60 14.56
C SER A 91 -11.59 23.03 14.09
N LEU A 92 -12.85 23.44 13.91
CA LEU A 92 -13.20 24.81 13.55
C LEU A 92 -12.64 25.78 14.62
N GLY A 93 -11.80 26.71 14.19
CA GLY A 93 -11.33 27.81 15.04
C GLY A 93 -9.89 27.70 15.57
N GLN A 94 -9.14 26.65 15.26
CA GLN A 94 -7.73 26.53 15.64
C GLN A 94 -6.85 26.12 14.45
N ALA A 95 -5.58 26.52 14.47
CA ALA A 95 -4.58 26.02 13.54
C ALA A 95 -4.55 24.47 13.61
N ALA A 96 -4.65 23.80 12.49
CA ALA A 96 -4.75 22.34 12.41
C ALA A 96 -3.55 21.74 11.68
N ASN A 97 -3.01 20.67 12.24
CA ASN A 97 -2.12 19.76 11.56
C ASN A 97 -2.86 18.44 11.36
N ILE A 98 -3.14 18.09 10.12
CA ILE A 98 -3.83 16.86 9.74
C ILE A 98 -2.79 15.90 9.22
N THR A 99 -2.62 14.75 9.86
CA THR A 99 -1.71 13.70 9.40
C THR A 99 -2.52 12.54 8.83
N LEU A 100 -2.27 12.24 7.56
CA LEU A 100 -2.85 11.12 6.84
C LEU A 100 -1.77 10.04 6.71
N GLU A 101 -2.04 8.88 7.30
CA GLU A 101 -1.13 7.74 7.26
C GLU A 101 -1.64 6.71 6.25
N VAL A 102 -0.83 6.44 5.22
CA VAL A 102 -1.11 5.47 4.18
C VAL A 102 -0.19 4.27 4.36
N PRO A 103 -0.68 3.14 4.86
CA PRO A 103 0.08 1.90 4.85
C PRO A 103 0.26 1.43 3.40
N LEU A 104 1.50 1.14 3.05
CA LEU A 104 1.90 0.70 1.71
C LEU A 104 2.65 -0.62 1.82
N HIS A 105 2.41 -1.47 0.84
CA HIS A 105 3.02 -2.79 0.73
C HIS A 105 3.81 -2.90 -0.57
N ALA A 106 4.99 -3.50 -0.50
CA ALA A 106 5.77 -3.79 -1.69
C ALA A 106 5.26 -5.05 -2.38
N ARG A 107 5.15 -5.01 -3.72
CA ARG A 107 4.87 -6.19 -4.53
C ARG A 107 6.12 -7.04 -4.69
N TYR A 108 5.93 -8.33 -4.90
CA TYR A 108 7.02 -9.24 -5.21
C TYR A 108 7.72 -8.82 -6.52
N GLY A 109 8.98 -8.40 -6.39
CA GLY A 109 9.84 -8.06 -7.50
C GLY A 109 10.53 -9.31 -8.11
N ARG A 110 11.20 -9.13 -9.24
CA ARG A 110 11.99 -10.20 -9.86
C ARG A 110 13.20 -10.51 -9.00
N PRO A 111 13.55 -11.80 -8.79
CA PRO A 111 14.75 -12.19 -8.09
C PRO A 111 16.01 -11.64 -8.80
N LYS A 112 17.05 -11.36 -8.04
CA LYS A 112 18.30 -10.76 -8.51
C LYS A 112 19.39 -11.82 -8.61
N ALA A 113 20.08 -11.89 -9.76
CA ALA A 113 21.24 -12.75 -9.95
C ALA A 113 22.52 -12.09 -9.40
N GLY A 114 23.46 -12.90 -8.91
CA GLY A 114 24.75 -12.41 -8.40
C GLY A 114 24.66 -11.63 -7.09
N ALA A 115 23.55 -11.75 -6.37
CA ALA A 115 23.37 -11.16 -5.06
C ALA A 115 23.19 -12.25 -4.01
N SER A 116 23.78 -12.08 -2.84
CA SER A 116 23.46 -12.91 -1.69
C SER A 116 22.09 -12.52 -1.12
N ALA A 117 21.43 -13.42 -0.40
CA ALA A 117 20.13 -13.19 0.23
C ALA A 117 20.07 -11.89 1.05
N HIS A 118 21.20 -11.47 1.63
CA HIS A 118 21.26 -10.26 2.46
C HIS A 118 21.34 -8.95 1.65
N ASN A 119 21.70 -9.01 0.36
CA ASN A 119 21.95 -7.82 -0.47
C ASN A 119 21.05 -7.75 -1.71
N ALA A 120 20.10 -8.68 -1.85
CA ALA A 120 19.15 -8.68 -2.94
C ALA A 120 18.03 -7.67 -2.64
N THR A 121 18.25 -6.43 -3.05
CA THR A 121 17.28 -5.33 -2.89
C THR A 121 17.15 -4.52 -4.16
N TYR A 122 16.06 -3.78 -4.30
CA TYR A 122 15.92 -2.69 -5.26
C TYR A 122 15.32 -1.48 -4.57
N SER A 123 15.60 -0.30 -5.12
CA SER A 123 15.07 0.97 -4.61
C SER A 123 13.95 1.45 -5.52
N VAL A 124 12.86 1.90 -4.94
CA VAL A 124 11.73 2.52 -5.62
C VAL A 124 11.59 3.94 -5.10
N SER A 125 11.57 4.92 -6.00
CA SER A 125 11.30 6.31 -5.68
C SER A 125 9.82 6.59 -5.88
N LEU A 126 9.11 6.84 -4.77
CA LEU A 126 7.69 7.14 -4.79
C LEU A 126 7.46 8.59 -5.23
N LYS A 127 6.41 8.79 -6.02
CA LYS A 127 5.97 10.15 -6.35
C LYS A 127 5.42 10.83 -5.09
N ARG A 128 5.71 12.12 -4.96
CA ARG A 128 5.19 12.90 -3.84
C ARG A 128 3.68 13.12 -4.00
N PRO A 129 2.91 12.99 -2.92
CA PRO A 129 1.47 13.20 -2.98
C PRO A 129 1.12 14.67 -3.26
N VAL A 130 -0.03 14.87 -3.88
CA VAL A 130 -0.55 16.18 -4.22
C VAL A 130 -1.77 16.48 -3.36
N GLY A 131 -1.64 17.47 -2.47
CA GLY A 131 -2.74 17.96 -1.64
C GLY A 131 -3.46 19.14 -2.29
N PHE A 132 -4.78 19.19 -2.11
CA PHE A 132 -5.59 20.31 -2.57
C PHE A 132 -6.89 20.45 -1.77
N PHE A 133 -7.45 21.66 -1.80
CA PHE A 133 -8.80 21.91 -1.31
C PHE A 133 -9.77 22.01 -2.48
N ALA A 134 -10.91 21.36 -2.36
CA ALA A 134 -12.08 21.58 -3.21
C ALA A 134 -13.08 22.48 -2.50
N LEU A 135 -13.63 23.48 -3.20
CA LEU A 135 -14.69 24.34 -2.66
C LEU A 135 -16.05 23.72 -2.95
N ASP A 136 -16.96 23.80 -1.98
CA ASP A 136 -18.37 23.36 -2.10
C ASP A 136 -19.22 24.39 -2.88
N VAL A 137 -18.69 24.89 -3.99
CA VAL A 137 -19.43 25.83 -4.86
C VAL A 137 -19.44 25.31 -6.30
N ASN A 138 -20.63 25.27 -6.87
CA ASN A 138 -20.80 24.91 -8.29
C ASN A 138 -20.32 26.08 -9.18
N SER A 139 -19.05 26.14 -9.45
CA SER A 139 -18.48 27.09 -10.40
C SER A 139 -17.52 26.39 -11.35
N VAL A 140 -17.57 26.75 -12.62
CA VAL A 140 -16.63 26.22 -13.62
C VAL A 140 -15.25 26.82 -13.32
N ALA A 141 -14.32 25.97 -12.89
CA ALA A 141 -12.94 26.35 -12.65
C ALA A 141 -12.00 25.47 -13.48
N GLU A 142 -10.88 26.04 -13.86
CA GLU A 142 -9.85 25.28 -14.56
C GLU A 142 -9.14 24.33 -13.58
N ILE A 143 -9.06 23.04 -13.95
CA ILE A 143 -8.32 22.05 -13.17
C ILE A 143 -6.83 22.34 -13.25
N PRO A 144 -6.11 22.47 -12.13
CA PRO A 144 -4.66 22.65 -12.13
C PRO A 144 -3.94 21.59 -12.94
N LEU A 145 -2.88 21.97 -13.68
CA LEU A 145 -2.13 21.05 -14.54
C LEU A 145 -1.68 19.78 -13.83
N THR A 146 -1.26 19.89 -12.58
CA THR A 146 -0.81 18.78 -11.74
C THR A 146 -1.92 17.75 -11.47
N LEU A 147 -3.19 18.17 -11.44
CA LEU A 147 -4.34 17.31 -11.15
C LEU A 147 -5.05 16.81 -12.41
N ARG A 148 -4.73 17.36 -13.58
CA ARG A 148 -5.34 16.95 -14.87
C ARG A 148 -5.25 15.46 -15.17
N PRO A 149 -4.14 14.75 -14.90
CA PRO A 149 -4.04 13.30 -15.15
C PRO A 149 -5.09 12.50 -14.38
N TYR A 150 -5.53 12.99 -13.22
CA TYR A 150 -6.45 12.30 -12.33
C TYR A 150 -7.92 12.71 -12.53
N ALA A 151 -8.17 13.77 -13.28
CA ALA A 151 -9.51 14.33 -13.46
C ALA A 151 -10.49 13.36 -14.10
N SER A 152 -10.04 12.52 -15.03
CA SER A 152 -10.86 11.50 -15.70
C SER A 152 -11.26 10.36 -14.78
N LEU A 153 -10.44 10.05 -13.76
CA LEU A 153 -10.68 8.99 -12.80
C LEU A 153 -11.68 9.41 -11.72
N THR A 154 -11.55 10.65 -11.27
CA THR A 154 -12.26 11.13 -10.09
C THR A 154 -13.64 11.71 -10.39
N GLY A 155 -13.92 12.04 -11.67
CA GLY A 155 -15.16 12.73 -12.04
C GLY A 155 -15.36 14.01 -11.22
N TRP A 156 -14.27 14.69 -10.85
CA TRP A 156 -14.34 15.85 -9.97
C TRP A 156 -15.34 16.87 -10.48
N PRO A 157 -16.17 17.38 -9.55
CA PRO A 157 -17.12 18.39 -9.88
C PRO A 157 -16.41 19.63 -10.42
N THR A 158 -17.12 20.45 -11.13
CA THR A 158 -16.71 21.77 -11.64
C THR A 158 -16.40 22.77 -10.51
N SER A 159 -15.75 22.31 -9.45
CA SER A 159 -15.42 23.12 -8.27
C SER A 159 -14.01 23.69 -8.38
N PRO A 160 -13.76 24.92 -7.94
CA PRO A 160 -12.42 25.47 -7.88
C PRO A 160 -11.53 24.63 -6.97
N LEU A 161 -10.36 24.20 -7.49
CA LEU A 161 -9.36 23.44 -6.76
C LEU A 161 -8.20 24.35 -6.39
N SER A 162 -7.83 24.36 -5.11
CA SER A 162 -6.69 25.12 -4.59
C SER A 162 -5.58 24.18 -4.17
N LEU A 163 -4.46 24.17 -4.90
CA LEU A 163 -3.29 23.33 -4.57
C LEU A 163 -2.64 23.76 -3.25
N ILE A 164 -2.16 22.77 -2.52
CA ILE A 164 -1.37 22.95 -1.31
C ILE A 164 0.10 22.76 -1.67
N PRO A 165 0.99 23.76 -1.43
CA PRO A 165 2.40 23.63 -1.74
C PRO A 165 3.07 22.56 -0.87
N ASP A 166 3.86 21.69 -1.50
CA ASP A 166 4.74 20.75 -0.81
C ASP A 166 6.03 21.45 -0.40
N ILE A 167 6.26 21.57 0.91
CA ILE A 167 7.45 22.24 1.46
C ILE A 167 8.70 21.36 1.40
N ALA A 168 8.54 20.06 1.19
CA ALA A 168 9.61 19.06 1.08
C ALA A 168 9.78 18.53 -0.36
N ALA A 169 9.33 19.28 -1.38
CA ALA A 169 9.27 18.84 -2.77
C ALA A 169 10.59 18.29 -3.35
N ASN A 170 11.73 18.68 -2.80
CA ASN A 170 13.06 18.27 -3.25
C ASN A 170 13.60 17.03 -2.51
N GLU A 171 12.92 16.54 -1.50
CA GLU A 171 13.35 15.35 -0.73
C GLU A 171 12.82 14.09 -1.42
N PRO A 172 13.69 13.10 -1.75
CA PRO A 172 13.22 11.86 -2.35
C PRO A 172 12.44 11.02 -1.33
N LEU A 173 11.42 10.32 -1.82
CA LEU A 173 10.68 9.32 -1.04
C LEU A 173 11.12 7.92 -1.50
N ASP A 174 12.34 7.53 -1.13
CA ASP A 174 12.92 6.27 -1.57
C ASP A 174 12.66 5.16 -0.54
N VAL A 175 12.20 4.03 -1.04
CA VAL A 175 12.01 2.81 -0.25
C VAL A 175 12.88 1.69 -0.81
N VAL A 176 13.56 0.97 0.08
CA VAL A 176 14.39 -0.19 -0.27
C VAL A 176 13.59 -1.47 -0.02
N ILE A 177 13.35 -2.23 -1.07
CA ILE A 177 12.51 -3.42 -1.07
C ILE A 177 13.39 -4.66 -1.24
N PRO A 178 13.32 -5.66 -0.35
CA PRO A 178 14.04 -6.91 -0.49
C PRO A 178 13.43 -7.78 -1.59
N VAL A 179 14.28 -8.51 -2.31
CA VAL A 179 13.88 -9.51 -3.31
C VAL A 179 14.62 -10.81 -3.12
N GLY A 180 14.17 -11.88 -3.76
CA GLY A 180 14.86 -13.16 -3.75
C GLY A 180 16.20 -13.10 -4.45
N ALA A 181 17.19 -13.89 -3.98
CA ALA A 181 18.45 -14.12 -4.63
C ALA A 181 18.35 -15.38 -5.50
N LEU A 182 18.66 -15.28 -6.81
CA LEU A 182 18.63 -16.45 -7.70
C LEU A 182 19.69 -17.49 -7.33
N ASP A 183 20.79 -17.05 -6.75
CA ASP A 183 21.90 -17.94 -6.37
C ASP A 183 21.50 -18.92 -5.26
N ASP A 184 20.47 -18.59 -4.46
CA ASP A 184 19.95 -19.45 -3.40
C ASP A 184 18.91 -20.47 -3.90
N LEU A 185 18.45 -20.35 -5.15
CA LEU A 185 17.34 -21.15 -5.70
C LEU A 185 17.59 -22.66 -5.59
N ALA A 186 18.79 -23.10 -5.94
CA ALA A 186 19.13 -24.52 -5.90
C ALA A 186 19.05 -25.10 -4.45
N TRP A 187 19.48 -24.33 -3.46
CA TRP A 187 19.40 -24.75 -2.05
C TRP A 187 17.97 -24.73 -1.53
N VAL A 188 17.18 -23.76 -1.95
CA VAL A 188 15.74 -23.68 -1.61
C VAL A 188 14.99 -24.87 -2.21
N ASP A 189 15.23 -25.20 -3.48
CA ASP A 189 14.59 -26.34 -4.15
C ASP A 189 14.93 -27.66 -3.49
N VAL A 190 16.22 -27.93 -3.24
CA VAL A 190 16.67 -29.16 -2.56
C VAL A 190 16.12 -29.22 -1.13
N GLY A 191 16.20 -28.13 -0.38
CA GLY A 191 15.67 -28.06 0.99
C GLY A 191 14.17 -28.31 1.03
N THR A 192 13.41 -27.68 0.16
CA THR A 192 11.95 -27.87 0.06
C THR A 192 11.61 -29.31 -0.30
N ALA A 193 12.26 -29.90 -1.30
CA ALA A 193 12.05 -31.29 -1.69
C ALA A 193 12.37 -32.26 -0.53
N ALA A 194 13.46 -32.03 0.19
CA ALA A 194 13.85 -32.85 1.34
C ALA A 194 12.79 -32.81 2.46
N VAL A 195 12.29 -31.62 2.80
CA VAL A 195 11.24 -31.46 3.81
C VAL A 195 9.94 -32.12 3.37
N MET A 196 9.52 -31.92 2.12
CA MET A 196 8.31 -32.56 1.57
C MET A 196 8.39 -34.09 1.63
N LEU A 197 9.51 -34.66 1.22
CA LEU A 197 9.74 -36.11 1.28
C LEU A 197 9.72 -36.64 2.76
N ALA A 198 10.41 -35.95 3.65
CA ALA A 198 10.44 -36.32 5.06
C ALA A 198 9.02 -36.32 5.67
N MET A 199 8.24 -35.25 5.38
CA MET A 199 6.85 -35.17 5.88
C MET A 199 5.93 -36.20 5.23
N PHE A 200 6.13 -36.48 3.92
CA PHE A 200 5.40 -37.58 3.26
C PHE A 200 5.63 -38.93 3.95
N PHE A 201 6.88 -39.30 4.18
CA PHE A 201 7.19 -40.57 4.82
C PHE A 201 6.70 -40.62 6.28
N TYR A 202 6.78 -39.51 7.01
CA TYR A 202 6.22 -39.40 8.34
C TYR A 202 4.70 -39.65 8.35
N LEU A 203 3.96 -38.96 7.50
CA LEU A 203 2.51 -39.08 7.37
C LEU A 203 2.11 -40.49 6.89
N PHE A 204 2.84 -41.07 5.95
CA PHE A 204 2.64 -42.41 5.45
C PHE A 204 2.81 -43.46 6.59
N HIS A 205 3.90 -43.34 7.34
CA HIS A 205 4.13 -44.21 8.49
C HIS A 205 3.04 -44.07 9.58
N ALA A 206 2.67 -42.81 9.91
CA ALA A 206 1.62 -42.55 10.90
C ALA A 206 0.26 -43.13 10.45
N SER A 207 -0.07 -43.02 9.16
CA SER A 207 -1.29 -43.53 8.56
C SER A 207 -1.35 -45.06 8.64
N ILE A 208 -0.26 -45.76 8.27
CA ILE A 208 -0.17 -47.21 8.41
C ILE A 208 -0.33 -47.66 9.87
N ARG A 209 0.35 -46.97 10.78
CA ARG A 209 0.25 -47.27 12.22
C ARG A 209 -1.17 -47.10 12.74
N THR A 210 -1.86 -46.04 12.31
CA THR A 210 -3.25 -45.79 12.68
C THR A 210 -4.19 -46.84 12.10
N ALA A 211 -4.04 -47.18 10.81
CA ALA A 211 -4.84 -48.19 10.14
C ALA A 211 -4.71 -49.58 10.85
N ARG A 212 -3.48 -49.98 11.19
CA ARG A 212 -3.23 -51.22 11.93
C ARG A 212 -3.90 -51.24 13.32
N ARG A 213 -3.87 -50.13 14.05
CA ARG A 213 -4.53 -49.98 15.36
C ARG A 213 -6.05 -50.08 15.25
N LEU A 214 -6.64 -49.45 14.21
CA LEU A 214 -8.10 -49.54 14.00
C LEU A 214 -8.54 -50.93 13.59
N SER A 215 -7.80 -51.60 12.71
CA SER A 215 -8.07 -52.97 12.31
C SER A 215 -8.04 -53.97 13.50
N SER A 216 -7.03 -53.84 14.39
CA SER A 216 -6.95 -54.70 15.59
C SER A 216 -8.10 -54.48 16.59
N ARG A 217 -8.61 -53.23 16.70
CA ARG A 217 -9.78 -52.91 17.54
C ARG A 217 -11.10 -53.43 16.97
N ALA A 218 -11.24 -53.48 15.63
CA ALA A 218 -12.43 -54.06 15.00
C ALA A 218 -12.53 -55.55 15.20
N SER A 219 -11.41 -56.29 15.20
CA SER A 219 -11.37 -57.72 15.42
C SER A 219 -11.75 -58.13 16.85
N THR A 220 -11.49 -57.31 17.87
CA THR A 220 -11.80 -57.60 19.29
C THR A 220 -13.26 -57.31 19.67
N LYS A 221 -14.07 -56.76 18.78
CA LYS A 221 -15.51 -56.49 19.01
C LYS A 221 -16.45 -57.55 18.42
N THR A 222 -15.94 -58.56 17.77
CA THR A 222 -16.72 -59.62 17.11
C THR A 222 -16.69 -60.96 17.87
N ASP A 223 -16.03 -61.03 19.01
CA ASP A 223 -16.11 -62.12 20.01
C ASP A 223 -16.92 -61.62 21.22
#